data_f808881c03076ec00326d63cb416f8f8
#
_entry.id   f808881c03076ec00326d63cb416f8f8
#
_cell.length_a   1.000
_cell.length_b   1.000
_cell.length_c   1.000
_cell.angle_alpha   90.00
_cell.angle_beta   90.00
_cell.angle_gamma   90.00
#
_symmetry.space_group_name_H-M   'P 1'
#
loop_
_entity.id
_entity.type
_entity.pdbx_description
1 polymer ?
#
loop_
_entity_poly.entity_id
_entity_poly.type
_entity_poly.pdbx_seq_one_letter_code
_entity_poly.pdbx_strand_id
1 'polypeptide(L)'
;FASLWAFGKNVFGDTIVDSESTVSNIADTSSNAIIRDISKCIGCGQCSKVCPTGAIAENDALQKVTTALNSGKTIVWQFAPSSQNILGEEFGLLSGENVSGKIATSAKMLGDYVFRTDFGADITIMEEVTELITRIKTGGVLPMITSCCPGWINYAELNYPSLFDNISSCKSP
;
A
#
# COMPACT_ATOMS: atom_id res chain seq x y z
N PHE A 1 -4.51 -8.63 13.37
CA PHE A 1 -4.51 -7.91 12.07
C PHE A 1 -5.34 -8.65 11.03
N ALA A 2 -5.16 -9.97 10.85
CA ALA A 2 -6.06 -10.78 10.01
C ALA A 2 -7.53 -10.69 10.48
N SER A 3 -7.75 -10.54 11.80
CA SER A 3 -9.09 -10.36 12.37
C SER A 3 -9.67 -8.95 12.13
N LEU A 4 -8.83 -7.89 12.12
CA LEU A 4 -9.29 -6.55 11.76
C LEU A 4 -9.63 -6.45 10.26
N TRP A 5 -8.88 -7.14 9.42
CA TRP A 5 -9.16 -7.23 7.99
C TRP A 5 -10.44 -8.05 7.70
N ALA A 6 -10.62 -9.16 8.43
CA ALA A 6 -11.87 -9.93 8.40
C ALA A 6 -13.04 -9.14 8.98
N PHE A 7 -12.80 -8.31 10.00
CA PHE A 7 -13.78 -7.41 10.60
C PHE A 7 -14.17 -6.29 9.61
N GLY A 8 -13.20 -5.73 8.87
CA GLY A 8 -13.45 -4.79 7.78
C GLY A 8 -14.35 -5.38 6.69
N LYS A 9 -14.10 -6.61 6.26
CA LYS A 9 -14.98 -7.31 5.29
C LYS A 9 -16.40 -7.53 5.82
N ASN A 10 -16.55 -7.83 7.10
CA ASN A 10 -17.86 -8.14 7.68
C ASN A 10 -18.64 -6.89 8.10
N VAL A 11 -17.96 -5.81 8.47
CA VAL A 11 -18.60 -4.57 8.95
C VAL A 11 -18.81 -3.54 7.84
N PHE A 12 -17.89 -3.47 6.89
CA PHE A 12 -17.86 -2.43 5.85
C PHE A 12 -18.20 -2.94 4.44
N GLY A 13 -18.56 -4.20 4.29
CA GLY A 13 -18.86 -4.80 2.99
C GLY A 13 -17.60 -5.04 2.14
N ASP A 14 -17.78 -5.30 0.84
CA ASP A 14 -16.68 -5.51 -0.09
C ASP A 14 -15.79 -4.27 -0.14
N THR A 15 -14.60 -4.36 0.43
CA THR A 15 -13.60 -3.32 0.25
C THR A 15 -13.11 -3.34 -1.19
N ILE A 16 -12.92 -2.16 -1.79
CA ILE A 16 -12.25 -2.02 -3.10
C ILE A 16 -10.73 -2.24 -2.94
N VAL A 17 -10.30 -2.90 -1.92
CA VAL A 17 -8.93 -3.33 -1.77
C VAL A 17 -8.79 -4.65 -2.52
N ASP A 18 -8.56 -4.52 -3.80
CA ASP A 18 -8.10 -5.63 -4.62
C ASP A 18 -6.63 -5.87 -4.27
N SER A 19 -6.39 -6.83 -3.39
CA SER A 19 -5.02 -7.22 -2.98
C SER A 19 -4.21 -7.80 -4.15
N GLU A 20 -4.85 -8.09 -5.27
CA GLU A 20 -4.21 -8.50 -6.51
C GLU A 20 -3.76 -7.32 -7.38
N SER A 21 -4.19 -6.09 -7.05
CA SER A 21 -4.04 -4.94 -7.95
C SER A 21 -2.66 -4.28 -7.95
N THR A 22 -1.80 -4.56 -7.00
CA THR A 22 -0.51 -3.87 -6.94
C THR A 22 0.54 -4.40 -7.93
N VAL A 23 0.38 -5.60 -8.46
CA VAL A 23 1.38 -6.20 -9.37
C VAL A 23 0.83 -6.45 -10.78
N SER A 24 -0.48 -6.68 -10.93
CA SER A 24 -1.10 -6.99 -12.23
C SER A 24 -1.45 -5.79 -13.08
N ASN A 25 -1.30 -4.58 -12.57
CA ASN A 25 -1.89 -3.38 -13.14
C ASN A 25 -0.92 -2.47 -13.92
N ILE A 26 0.23 -2.97 -14.32
CA ILE A 26 0.99 -2.23 -15.33
C ILE A 26 0.48 -2.68 -16.68
N ALA A 27 -0.36 -1.82 -17.24
CA ALA A 27 -1.18 -2.07 -18.40
C ALA A 27 -0.44 -2.76 -19.54
N ASP A 28 -1.03 -3.85 -19.98
CA ASP A 28 -0.92 -4.35 -21.34
C ASP A 28 -1.64 -3.37 -22.27
N THR A 29 -0.91 -2.49 -22.90
CA THR A 29 -1.42 -1.67 -23.98
C THR A 29 -0.53 -1.85 -25.19
N SER A 30 -0.99 -2.71 -26.06
CA SER A 30 -0.57 -2.86 -27.46
C SER A 30 0.80 -3.48 -27.78
N SER A 31 0.78 -4.16 -28.84
CA SER A 31 1.68 -5.04 -29.60
C SER A 31 3.18 -4.67 -29.77
N ASN A 32 3.69 -3.70 -29.04
CA ASN A 32 5.12 -3.34 -28.98
C ASN A 32 5.62 -3.08 -27.55
N ALA A 33 4.88 -3.53 -26.54
CA ALA A 33 5.28 -3.37 -25.16
C ALA A 33 6.59 -4.14 -24.91
N ILE A 34 7.54 -3.49 -24.27
CA ILE A 34 8.65 -4.16 -23.61
C ILE A 34 8.01 -5.24 -22.73
N ILE A 35 8.22 -6.51 -23.13
CA ILE A 35 7.73 -7.65 -22.36
C ILE A 35 8.42 -7.58 -21.01
N ARG A 36 7.70 -7.06 -20.02
CA ARG A 36 8.18 -7.05 -18.67
C ARG A 36 7.98 -8.44 -18.09
N ASP A 37 9.06 -9.03 -17.62
CA ASP A 37 8.96 -10.25 -16.84
C ASP A 37 8.26 -9.93 -15.50
N ILE A 38 6.93 -10.07 -15.49
CA ILE A 38 6.08 -9.80 -14.33
C ILE A 38 6.52 -10.67 -13.14
N SER A 39 7.09 -11.84 -13.40
CA SER A 39 7.60 -12.72 -12.35
C SER A 39 8.78 -12.13 -11.56
N LYS A 40 9.45 -11.11 -12.11
CA LYS A 40 10.56 -10.40 -11.47
C LYS A 40 10.20 -8.99 -11.01
N CYS A 41 8.97 -8.56 -11.24
CA CYS A 41 8.53 -7.23 -10.86
C CYS A 41 8.18 -7.16 -9.37
N ILE A 42 8.81 -6.23 -8.64
CA ILE A 42 8.53 -5.98 -7.22
C ILE A 42 7.44 -4.93 -6.99
N GLY A 43 6.86 -4.36 -8.03
CA GLY A 43 5.80 -3.36 -7.92
C GLY A 43 6.25 -1.98 -7.41
N CYS A 44 7.51 -1.60 -7.56
CA CYS A 44 8.05 -0.37 -6.96
C CYS A 44 7.73 0.92 -7.74
N GLY A 45 7.14 0.86 -8.93
CA GLY A 45 6.77 2.03 -9.74
C GLY A 45 7.93 2.79 -10.41
N GLN A 46 9.19 2.39 -10.20
CA GLN A 46 10.32 3.14 -10.74
C GLN A 46 10.36 3.18 -12.28
N CYS A 47 9.89 2.13 -12.92
CA CYS A 47 9.87 2.08 -14.39
C CYS A 47 8.91 3.12 -14.98
N SER A 48 7.74 3.34 -14.40
CA SER A 48 6.80 4.37 -14.85
C SER A 48 7.37 5.77 -14.61
N LYS A 49 8.01 5.99 -13.47
CA LYS A 49 8.60 7.28 -13.11
C LYS A 49 9.73 7.73 -14.05
N VAL A 50 10.54 6.80 -14.58
CA VAL A 50 11.70 7.13 -15.42
C VAL A 50 11.44 6.91 -16.91
N CYS A 51 10.26 6.48 -17.31
CA CYS A 51 9.95 6.25 -18.72
C CYS A 51 9.81 7.57 -19.49
N PRO A 52 10.74 7.90 -20.40
CA PRO A 52 10.75 9.21 -21.06
C PRO A 52 9.62 9.40 -22.06
N THR A 53 9.04 8.30 -22.52
CA THR A 53 7.96 8.31 -23.53
C THR A 53 6.57 8.14 -22.92
N GLY A 54 6.48 7.88 -21.61
CA GLY A 54 5.20 7.54 -20.97
C GLY A 54 4.59 6.20 -21.41
N ALA A 55 5.37 5.36 -22.09
CA ALA A 55 4.90 4.05 -22.56
C ALA A 55 4.63 3.07 -21.40
N ILE A 56 5.22 3.33 -20.24
CA ILE A 56 4.96 2.59 -19.01
C ILE A 56 4.19 3.53 -18.09
N ALA A 57 2.93 3.21 -17.84
CA ALA A 57 2.07 3.97 -16.95
C ALA A 57 1.49 3.05 -15.87
N GLU A 58 1.12 3.64 -14.76
CA GLU A 58 0.37 2.94 -13.71
C GLU A 58 -1.09 2.75 -14.15
N ASN A 59 -1.71 1.67 -13.69
CA ASN A 59 -3.12 1.45 -13.96
C ASN A 59 -3.95 2.36 -13.03
N ASP A 60 -4.58 3.34 -13.62
CA ASP A 60 -5.41 4.31 -12.90
C ASP A 60 -6.67 3.65 -12.33
N ALA A 61 -6.88 3.80 -11.03
CA ALA A 61 -8.08 3.32 -10.34
C ALA A 61 -9.21 4.36 -10.27
N LEU A 62 -9.08 5.53 -10.90
CA LEU A 62 -10.04 6.64 -10.81
C LEU A 62 -11.46 6.21 -11.19
N GLN A 63 -11.60 5.43 -12.28
CA GLN A 63 -12.90 4.92 -12.71
C GLN A 63 -13.55 4.00 -11.65
N LYS A 64 -12.77 3.13 -11.01
CA LYS A 64 -13.26 2.24 -9.95
C LYS A 64 -13.73 3.06 -8.74
N VAL A 65 -12.95 4.06 -8.34
CA VAL A 65 -13.29 4.96 -7.23
C VAL A 65 -14.57 5.75 -7.55
N THR A 66 -14.67 6.34 -8.74
CA THR A 66 -15.86 7.10 -9.16
C THR A 66 -17.11 6.23 -9.17
N THR A 67 -16.99 4.99 -9.65
CA THR A 67 -18.11 4.03 -9.64
C THR A 67 -18.52 3.69 -8.20
N ALA A 68 -17.55 3.50 -7.30
CA ALA A 68 -17.84 3.22 -5.90
C ALA A 68 -18.55 4.39 -5.21
N LEU A 69 -18.09 5.62 -5.42
CA LEU A 69 -18.72 6.83 -4.89
C LEU A 69 -20.20 6.95 -5.31
N ASN A 70 -20.52 6.53 -6.53
CA ASN A 70 -21.88 6.58 -7.08
C ASN A 70 -22.72 5.32 -6.76
N SER A 71 -22.18 4.33 -6.08
CA SER A 71 -22.85 3.05 -5.85
C SER A 71 -23.69 2.99 -4.57
N GLY A 72 -23.68 4.01 -3.74
CA GLY A 72 -24.31 4.04 -2.42
C GLY A 72 -23.63 3.15 -1.37
N LYS A 73 -22.41 2.66 -1.65
CA LYS A 73 -21.60 1.91 -0.69
C LYS A 73 -20.95 2.85 0.31
N THR A 74 -20.71 2.35 1.52
CA THR A 74 -19.88 3.06 2.51
C THR A 74 -18.46 3.21 2.01
N ILE A 75 -17.97 4.41 1.91
CA ILE A 75 -16.63 4.75 1.41
C ILE A 75 -15.71 5.07 2.59
N VAL A 76 -14.62 4.33 2.66
CA VAL A 76 -13.56 4.54 3.65
C VAL A 76 -12.29 4.96 2.92
N TRP A 77 -11.80 6.14 3.24
CA TRP A 77 -10.54 6.66 2.73
C TRP A 77 -9.40 6.35 3.69
N GLN A 78 -8.30 5.88 3.13
CA GLN A 78 -7.04 5.75 3.85
C GLN A 78 -5.92 6.36 3.01
N PHE A 79 -5.07 7.18 3.61
CA PHE A 79 -3.97 7.81 2.90
C PHE A 79 -2.63 7.65 3.65
N ALA A 80 -1.57 7.44 2.85
CA ALA A 80 -0.23 7.21 3.32
C ALA A 80 0.45 8.48 3.84
N PRO A 81 1.44 8.37 4.74
CA PRO A 81 2.23 9.53 5.23
C PRO A 81 2.90 10.32 4.12
N SER A 82 3.40 9.67 3.06
CA SER A 82 4.01 10.33 1.91
C SER A 82 3.07 11.30 1.20
N SER A 83 1.78 10.93 1.06
CA SER A 83 0.77 11.79 0.43
C SER A 83 0.60 13.12 1.15
N GLN A 84 0.80 13.14 2.48
CA GLN A 84 0.64 14.34 3.30
C GLN A 84 1.67 15.43 3.00
N ASN A 85 2.83 15.04 2.50
CA ASN A 85 3.96 15.94 2.28
C ASN A 85 4.26 16.20 0.79
N ILE A 86 3.64 15.41 -0.11
CA ILE A 86 3.89 15.52 -1.56
C ILE A 86 2.70 16.18 -2.27
N LEU A 87 1.48 15.84 -1.86
CA LEU A 87 0.29 16.30 -2.57
C LEU A 87 0.17 17.83 -2.62
N GLY A 88 0.72 18.54 -1.64
CA GLY A 88 0.72 20.00 -1.61
C GLY A 88 1.45 20.64 -2.79
N GLU A 89 2.49 20.00 -3.31
CA GLU A 89 3.28 20.50 -4.43
C GLU A 89 2.45 20.62 -5.71
N GLU A 90 1.52 19.70 -5.96
CA GLU A 90 0.60 19.74 -7.09
C GLU A 90 -0.36 20.95 -7.06
N PHE A 91 -0.51 21.56 -5.89
CA PHE A 91 -1.31 22.77 -5.65
C PHE A 91 -0.48 24.01 -5.41
N GLY A 92 0.82 23.97 -5.74
CA GLY A 92 1.72 25.13 -5.65
C GLY A 92 2.20 25.46 -4.23
N LEU A 93 2.07 24.56 -3.28
CA LEU A 93 2.63 24.71 -1.93
C LEU A 93 4.13 24.35 -1.92
N LEU A 94 4.81 24.72 -0.86
CA LEU A 94 6.22 24.39 -0.69
C LEU A 94 6.41 22.87 -0.57
N SER A 95 7.54 22.38 -1.14
CA SER A 95 7.91 20.97 -1.03
C SER A 95 8.02 20.54 0.43
N GLY A 96 7.38 19.43 0.78
CA GLY A 96 7.35 18.89 2.13
C GLY A 96 6.35 19.57 3.09
N GLU A 97 5.56 20.55 2.63
CA GLU A 97 4.50 21.14 3.44
C GLU A 97 3.43 20.10 3.78
N ASN A 98 3.12 19.92 5.07
CA ASN A 98 2.14 18.95 5.52
C ASN A 98 0.71 19.40 5.24
N VAL A 99 0.02 18.69 4.37
CA VAL A 99 -1.38 18.98 3.98
C VAL A 99 -2.38 17.94 4.50
N SER A 100 -2.03 17.18 5.54
CA SER A 100 -2.87 16.11 6.09
C SER A 100 -4.29 16.57 6.43
N GLY A 101 -4.44 17.74 7.03
CA GLY A 101 -5.75 18.32 7.34
C GLY A 101 -6.59 18.64 6.11
N LYS A 102 -5.95 19.14 5.04
CA LYS A 102 -6.61 19.43 3.76
C LYS A 102 -7.06 18.14 3.08
N ILE A 103 -6.21 17.09 3.06
CA ILE A 103 -6.54 15.76 2.52
C ILE A 103 -7.74 15.18 3.29
N ALA A 104 -7.68 15.17 4.63
CA ALA A 104 -8.74 14.63 5.45
C ALA A 104 -10.08 15.35 5.22
N THR A 105 -10.05 16.69 5.10
CA THR A 105 -11.25 17.48 4.84
C THR A 105 -11.83 17.16 3.45
N SER A 106 -10.99 17.14 2.42
CA SER A 106 -11.42 16.81 1.06
C SER A 106 -11.98 15.38 0.95
N ALA A 107 -11.33 14.42 1.59
CA ALA A 107 -11.78 13.04 1.60
C ALA A 107 -13.13 12.87 2.35
N LYS A 108 -13.34 13.60 3.44
CA LYS A 108 -14.63 13.63 4.15
C LYS A 108 -15.78 14.20 3.33
N MET A 109 -15.50 15.05 2.36
CA MET A 109 -16.53 15.56 1.44
C MET A 109 -16.96 14.51 0.41
N LEU A 110 -16.14 13.48 0.19
CA LEU A 110 -16.34 12.45 -0.82
C LEU A 110 -16.66 11.08 -0.24
N GLY A 111 -16.56 10.90 1.07
CA GLY A 111 -16.77 9.59 1.70
C GLY A 111 -17.17 9.68 3.16
N ASP A 112 -17.47 8.52 3.75
CA ASP A 112 -18.05 8.41 5.08
C ASP A 112 -17.00 8.47 6.19
N TYR A 113 -15.86 7.81 5.96
CA TYR A 113 -14.77 7.69 6.94
C TYR A 113 -13.42 8.01 6.33
N VAL A 114 -12.56 8.62 7.11
CA VAL A 114 -11.18 8.97 6.69
C VAL A 114 -10.21 8.57 7.79
N PHE A 115 -9.22 7.78 7.42
CA PHE A 115 -8.15 7.33 8.31
C PHE A 115 -6.78 7.64 7.72
N ARG A 116 -5.82 7.86 8.60
CA ARG A 116 -4.41 7.94 8.23
C ARG A 116 -3.78 6.56 8.40
N THR A 117 -2.94 6.15 7.46
CA THR A 117 -2.18 4.90 7.56
C THR A 117 -1.23 4.88 8.77
N ASP A 118 -0.82 6.05 9.27
CA ASP A 118 -0.01 6.17 10.49
C ASP A 118 -0.62 5.42 11.68
N PHE A 119 -1.94 5.48 11.82
CA PHE A 119 -2.63 4.74 12.87
C PHE A 119 -2.45 3.22 12.72
N GLY A 120 -2.53 2.71 11.49
CA GLY A 120 -2.23 1.31 11.19
C GLY A 120 -0.77 0.97 11.48
N ALA A 121 0.16 1.90 11.17
CA ALA A 121 1.58 1.72 11.45
C ALA A 121 1.87 1.62 12.95
N ASP A 122 1.21 2.42 13.80
CA ASP A 122 1.35 2.35 15.25
C ASP A 122 0.92 0.97 15.78
N ILE A 123 -0.18 0.41 15.25
CA ILE A 123 -0.63 -0.94 15.61
C ILE A 123 0.38 -1.99 15.13
N THR A 124 0.89 -1.85 13.90
CA THR A 124 1.90 -2.77 13.36
C THR A 124 3.17 -2.80 14.24
N ILE A 125 3.62 -1.64 14.72
CA ILE A 125 4.77 -1.57 15.65
C ILE A 125 4.51 -2.39 16.93
N MET A 126 3.33 -2.29 17.50
CA MET A 126 2.97 -3.05 18.71
C MET A 126 3.00 -4.57 18.46
N GLU A 127 2.46 -5.00 17.32
CA GLU A 127 2.45 -6.41 16.92
C GLU A 127 3.88 -6.92 16.65
N GLU A 128 4.68 -6.17 15.90
CA GLU A 128 6.07 -6.53 15.59
C GLU A 128 6.95 -6.59 16.84
N VAL A 129 6.78 -5.66 17.78
CA VAL A 129 7.50 -5.70 19.07
C VAL A 129 7.09 -6.93 19.87
N THR A 130 5.82 -7.28 19.89
CA THR A 130 5.32 -8.49 20.57
C THR A 130 5.91 -9.75 19.93
N GLU A 131 5.95 -9.82 18.61
CA GLU A 131 6.59 -10.91 17.87
C GLU A 131 8.08 -10.99 18.19
N LEU A 132 8.82 -9.87 18.18
CA LEU A 132 10.24 -9.83 18.49
C LEU A 132 10.53 -10.35 19.90
N ILE A 133 9.77 -9.88 20.90
CA ILE A 133 9.91 -10.34 22.29
C ILE A 133 9.64 -11.85 22.37
N THR A 134 8.65 -12.34 21.67
CA THR A 134 8.32 -13.76 21.60
C THR A 134 9.46 -14.56 20.99
N ARG A 135 10.00 -14.13 19.84
CA ARG A 135 11.15 -14.78 19.20
C ARG A 135 12.37 -14.85 20.14
N ILE A 136 12.66 -13.76 20.86
CA ILE A 136 13.78 -13.73 21.83
C ILE A 136 13.55 -14.74 22.96
N LYS A 137 12.33 -14.80 23.52
CA LYS A 137 12.01 -15.67 24.65
C LYS A 137 11.96 -17.16 24.29
N THR A 138 11.54 -17.48 23.07
CA THR A 138 11.33 -18.87 22.61
C THR A 138 12.50 -19.42 21.79
N GLY A 139 13.54 -18.64 21.56
CA GLY A 139 14.65 -19.03 20.69
C GLY A 139 14.28 -19.03 19.20
N GLY A 140 13.38 -18.16 18.78
CA GLY A 140 13.00 -18.00 17.38
C GLY A 140 14.09 -17.36 16.51
N VAL A 141 13.85 -17.31 15.21
CA VAL A 141 14.84 -16.82 14.22
C VAL A 141 15.09 -15.33 14.39
N LEU A 142 16.37 -14.96 14.48
CA LEU A 142 16.86 -13.59 14.57
C LEU A 142 18.01 -13.36 13.56
N PRO A 143 18.26 -12.11 13.07
CA PRO A 143 17.46 -10.92 13.36
C PRO A 143 16.06 -10.99 12.77
N MET A 144 15.11 -10.30 13.39
CA MET A 144 13.79 -10.10 12.80
C MET A 144 13.81 -8.87 11.89
N ILE A 145 13.28 -9.03 10.68
CA ILE A 145 13.19 -7.96 9.66
C ILE A 145 11.73 -7.56 9.53
N THR A 146 11.45 -6.26 9.52
CA THR A 146 10.09 -5.74 9.40
C THR A 146 9.49 -5.99 8.00
N SER A 147 8.18 -6.09 7.91
CA SER A 147 7.44 -6.53 6.71
C SER A 147 6.47 -5.49 6.13
N CYS A 148 6.54 -4.24 6.60
CA CYS A 148 5.57 -3.20 6.21
C CYS A 148 5.65 -2.74 4.75
N CYS A 149 6.76 -3.00 4.04
CA CYS A 149 6.94 -2.60 2.64
C CYS A 149 6.69 -3.76 1.67
N PRO A 150 5.58 -3.77 0.89
CA PRO A 150 5.29 -4.84 -0.07
C PRO A 150 6.37 -5.02 -1.14
N GLY A 151 6.98 -3.91 -1.60
CA GLY A 151 8.09 -3.98 -2.56
C GLY A 151 9.32 -4.69 -2.00
N TRP A 152 9.62 -4.48 -0.70
CA TRP A 152 10.67 -5.22 -0.01
C TRP A 152 10.35 -6.71 0.08
N ILE A 153 9.14 -7.07 0.45
CA ILE A 153 8.71 -8.47 0.55
C ILE A 153 8.85 -9.17 -0.80
N ASN A 154 8.30 -8.58 -1.87
CA ASN A 154 8.42 -9.12 -3.23
C ASN A 154 9.89 -9.26 -3.67
N TYR A 155 10.74 -8.28 -3.32
CA TYR A 155 12.17 -8.34 -3.61
C TYR A 155 12.87 -9.48 -2.85
N ALA A 156 12.54 -9.66 -1.57
CA ALA A 156 13.08 -10.72 -0.75
C ALA A 156 12.64 -12.11 -1.25
N GLU A 157 11.37 -12.27 -1.63
CA GLU A 157 10.86 -13.50 -2.23
C GLU A 157 11.64 -13.93 -3.46
N LEU A 158 11.91 -12.96 -4.34
CA LEU A 158 12.56 -13.26 -5.62
C LEU A 158 14.07 -13.50 -5.49
N ASN A 159 14.73 -12.81 -4.56
CA ASN A 159 16.20 -12.79 -4.52
C ASN A 159 16.79 -13.45 -3.28
N TYR A 160 16.05 -13.50 -2.18
CA TYR A 160 16.54 -13.96 -0.87
C TYR A 160 15.52 -14.83 -0.14
N PRO A 161 15.03 -15.93 -0.72
CA PRO A 161 14.01 -16.78 -0.09
C PRO A 161 14.46 -17.35 1.26
N SER A 162 15.77 -17.49 1.49
CA SER A 162 16.33 -17.94 2.78
C SER A 162 16.10 -16.95 3.93
N LEU A 163 15.74 -15.69 3.67
CA LEU A 163 15.43 -14.69 4.69
C LEU A 163 13.98 -14.72 5.17
N PHE A 164 13.13 -15.59 4.60
CA PHE A 164 11.70 -15.59 4.90
C PHE A 164 11.41 -15.83 6.38
N ASP A 165 12.14 -16.73 7.02
CA ASP A 165 11.99 -17.02 8.45
C ASP A 165 12.40 -15.83 9.33
N ASN A 166 13.19 -14.91 8.79
CA ASN A 166 13.59 -13.68 9.47
C ASN A 166 12.54 -12.57 9.36
N ILE A 167 11.67 -12.63 8.34
CA ILE A 167 10.69 -11.58 8.10
C ILE A 167 9.55 -11.68 9.11
N SER A 168 9.07 -10.52 9.60
CA SER A 168 7.91 -10.46 10.48
C SER A 168 6.66 -11.00 9.78
N SER A 169 5.80 -11.66 10.55
CA SER A 169 4.50 -12.14 10.08
C SER A 169 3.45 -11.03 9.91
N CYS A 170 3.74 -9.81 10.36
CA CYS A 170 2.85 -8.67 10.23
C CYS A 170 2.65 -8.27 8.76
N LYS A 171 1.45 -7.77 8.47
CA LYS A 171 1.15 -7.20 7.15
C LYS A 171 1.46 -5.70 7.12
N SER A 172 1.52 -5.14 5.91
CA SER A 172 1.59 -3.69 5.73
C SER A 172 0.37 -3.00 6.38
N PRO A 173 0.56 -1.83 7.00
CA PRO A 173 -0.52 -1.02 7.57
C PRO A 173 -1.63 -0.67 6.60
#